data_df359048919ba9999a0e09b235800e18
#
_entry.id   df359048919ba9999a0e09b235800e18
#
_cell.length_a   1.000
_cell.length_b   1.000
_cell.length_c   1.000
_cell.angle_alpha   90.00
_cell.angle_beta   90.00
_cell.angle_gamma   90.00
#
_symmetry.space_group_name_H-M   'P 1'
#
loop_
_entity.id
_entity.type
_entity.pdbx_description
1 polymer ?
#
loop_
_entity_poly.entity_id
_entity_poly.type
_entity_poly.pdbx_seq_one_letter_code
_entity_poly.pdbx_strand_id
1 'polypeptide(L)'
;YPVSASTGAGVHELKEAIAAFAKGEENKKTLLRLSQEEHAHYEIWKKYTKRDLKPNMWKVMWYVLMARLLGFTFAVKLMERGEEGAQEEYALLLEEVEESAAIRQQEVEHEQALLSMLDEERLQYVGSMVLGLNDALVELTGSLAGFAFALQNTRLIALSGLIVGISATFSMASSEFLAARSEGRTDALKSCSYTGIAYLLTVI
;
A
#
# COMPACT_ATOMS: atom_id res chain seq x y z
N TYR A 1 -2.05 -6.38 -18.19
CA TYR A 1 -2.82 -5.13 -18.02
C TYR A 1 -3.24 -5.02 -16.57
N PRO A 2 -3.22 -3.84 -15.98
CA PRO A 2 -3.64 -3.63 -14.60
C PRO A 2 -5.07 -4.14 -14.38
N VAL A 3 -5.42 -4.39 -13.11
CA VAL A 3 -6.82 -4.28 -12.70
C VAL A 3 -7.25 -3.04 -13.45
N SER A 4 -8.06 -3.22 -14.49
CA SER A 4 -8.18 -2.17 -15.49
C SER A 4 -9.12 -1.13 -14.91
N ALA A 5 -8.57 -0.03 -14.42
CA ALA A 5 -9.35 1.13 -14.05
C ALA A 5 -10.29 1.53 -15.19
N SER A 6 -9.83 1.41 -16.44
CA SER A 6 -10.62 1.72 -17.64
C SER A 6 -11.72 0.71 -17.97
N THR A 7 -11.74 -0.47 -17.37
CA THR A 7 -12.80 -1.49 -17.64
C THR A 7 -13.47 -2.02 -16.38
N GLY A 8 -13.00 -1.64 -15.18
CA GLY A 8 -13.51 -2.11 -13.90
C GLY A 8 -13.27 -3.60 -13.60
N ALA A 9 -12.61 -4.34 -14.52
CA ALA A 9 -12.39 -5.76 -14.35
C ALA A 9 -11.47 -6.07 -13.16
N GLY A 10 -11.99 -6.70 -12.12
CA GLY A 10 -11.26 -7.07 -10.91
C GLY A 10 -11.32 -6.04 -9.78
N VAL A 11 -11.88 -4.85 -10.00
CA VAL A 11 -12.03 -3.81 -8.96
C VAL A 11 -13.12 -4.20 -7.96
N HIS A 12 -14.22 -4.75 -8.45
CA HIS A 12 -15.30 -5.30 -7.64
C HIS A 12 -14.78 -6.38 -6.66
N GLU A 13 -14.10 -7.40 -7.17
CA GLU A 13 -13.54 -8.49 -6.37
C GLU A 13 -12.48 -7.99 -5.39
N LEU A 14 -11.73 -6.98 -5.78
CA LEU A 14 -10.73 -6.35 -4.92
C LEU A 14 -11.40 -5.64 -3.73
N LYS A 15 -12.39 -4.77 -3.98
CA LYS A 15 -13.10 -4.04 -2.93
C LYS A 15 -13.83 -4.99 -1.97
N GLU A 16 -14.44 -6.05 -2.51
CA GLU A 16 -15.08 -7.11 -1.69
C GLU A 16 -14.06 -7.84 -0.81
N ALA A 17 -12.91 -8.25 -1.37
CA ALA A 17 -11.87 -8.92 -0.62
C ALA A 17 -11.25 -8.04 0.49
N ILE A 18 -11.05 -6.74 0.21
CA ILE A 18 -10.51 -5.79 1.19
C ILE A 18 -11.54 -5.46 2.29
N ALA A 19 -12.83 -5.51 2.00
CA ALA A 19 -13.88 -5.30 2.99
C ALA A 19 -13.79 -6.28 4.19
N ALA A 20 -13.22 -7.47 3.97
CA ALA A 20 -12.98 -8.42 5.05
C ALA A 20 -11.94 -7.94 6.09
N PHE A 21 -11.09 -6.98 5.72
CA PHE A 21 -10.07 -6.39 6.59
C PHE A 21 -10.49 -5.03 7.17
N ALA A 22 -11.68 -4.53 6.80
CA ALA A 22 -12.17 -3.24 7.24
C ALA A 22 -12.34 -3.21 8.75
N LYS A 23 -11.91 -2.11 9.36
CA LYS A 23 -12.16 -1.83 10.76
C LYS A 23 -13.49 -1.09 10.89
N GLY A 24 -14.42 -1.71 11.61
CA GLY A 24 -15.75 -1.19 11.82
C GLY A 24 -16.76 -1.56 10.70
N GLU A 25 -18.00 -1.71 11.11
CA GLU A 25 -19.09 -2.12 10.20
C GLU A 25 -19.40 -1.06 9.14
N GLU A 26 -19.14 0.21 9.43
CA GLU A 26 -19.39 1.31 8.50
C GLU A 26 -18.43 1.25 7.29
N ASN A 27 -17.13 1.13 7.52
CA ASN A 27 -16.14 1.00 6.46
C ASN A 27 -16.38 -0.26 5.61
N LYS A 28 -16.76 -1.36 6.27
CA LYS A 28 -17.11 -2.60 5.57
C LYS A 28 -18.33 -2.43 4.66
N LYS A 29 -19.41 -1.81 5.16
CA LYS A 29 -20.62 -1.53 4.37
C LYS A 29 -20.29 -0.62 3.19
N THR A 30 -19.50 0.42 3.43
CA THR A 30 -19.09 1.35 2.37
C THR A 30 -18.30 0.63 1.28
N LEU A 31 -17.30 -0.18 1.63
CA LEU A 31 -16.55 -0.96 0.63
C LEU A 31 -17.41 -1.95 -0.15
N LEU A 32 -18.37 -2.60 0.50
CA LEU A 32 -19.29 -3.51 -0.19
C LEU A 32 -20.23 -2.75 -1.13
N ARG A 33 -20.69 -1.54 -0.75
CA ARG A 33 -21.46 -0.66 -1.64
C ARG A 33 -20.63 -0.26 -2.86
N LEU A 34 -19.41 0.25 -2.63
CA LEU A 34 -18.48 0.61 -3.71
C LEU A 34 -18.20 -0.59 -4.63
N SER A 35 -18.04 -1.79 -4.07
CA SER A 35 -17.87 -3.02 -4.85
C SER A 35 -19.05 -3.29 -5.79
N GLN A 36 -20.30 -3.08 -5.33
CA GLN A 36 -21.48 -3.27 -6.16
C GLN A 36 -21.58 -2.20 -7.27
N GLU A 37 -21.23 -0.95 -6.98
CA GLU A 37 -21.19 0.15 -7.95
C GLU A 37 -20.13 -0.13 -9.02
N GLU A 38 -18.95 -0.63 -8.65
CA GLU A 38 -17.92 -1.07 -9.60
C GLU A 38 -18.39 -2.22 -10.51
N HIS A 39 -19.15 -3.14 -9.95
CA HIS A 39 -19.73 -4.22 -10.78
C HIS A 39 -20.70 -3.66 -11.82
N ALA A 40 -21.50 -2.64 -11.47
CA ALA A 40 -22.37 -1.96 -12.41
C ALA A 40 -21.57 -1.21 -13.49
N HIS A 41 -20.48 -0.52 -13.13
CA HIS A 41 -19.57 0.11 -14.09
C HIS A 41 -18.98 -0.93 -15.08
N TYR A 42 -18.54 -2.07 -14.55
CA TYR A 42 -18.03 -3.17 -15.39
C TYR A 42 -19.07 -3.66 -16.41
N GLU A 43 -20.32 -3.86 -16.02
CA GLU A 43 -21.38 -4.30 -16.93
C GLU A 43 -21.68 -3.23 -18.01
N ILE A 44 -21.60 -1.94 -17.69
CA ILE A 44 -21.70 -0.86 -18.68
C ILE A 44 -20.57 -0.97 -19.70
N TRP A 45 -19.32 -1.04 -19.25
CA TRP A 45 -18.15 -1.13 -20.13
C TRP A 45 -18.15 -2.42 -20.96
N LYS A 46 -18.60 -3.53 -20.40
CA LYS A 46 -18.78 -4.81 -21.10
C LYS A 46 -19.79 -4.67 -22.26
N LYS A 47 -20.87 -3.91 -22.07
CA LYS A 47 -21.87 -3.64 -23.12
C LYS A 47 -21.25 -2.90 -24.30
N TYR A 48 -20.41 -1.88 -24.05
CA TYR A 48 -19.76 -1.09 -25.10
C TYR A 48 -18.60 -1.82 -25.77
N THR A 49 -17.74 -2.43 -25.00
CA THR A 49 -16.55 -3.13 -25.52
C THR A 49 -16.84 -4.50 -26.12
N LYS A 50 -17.99 -5.09 -25.78
CA LYS A 50 -18.38 -6.47 -26.14
C LYS A 50 -17.33 -7.51 -25.73
N ARG A 51 -16.57 -7.22 -24.68
CA ARG A 51 -15.52 -8.09 -24.12
C ARG A 51 -15.85 -8.43 -22.68
N ASP A 52 -15.75 -9.72 -22.37
CA ASP A 52 -15.85 -10.24 -21.00
C ASP A 52 -14.42 -10.45 -20.48
N LEU A 53 -13.94 -9.49 -19.69
CA LEU A 53 -12.59 -9.49 -19.14
C LEU A 53 -12.60 -10.17 -17.78
N LYS A 54 -11.75 -11.17 -17.61
CA LYS A 54 -11.59 -11.85 -16.33
C LYS A 54 -10.73 -11.01 -15.38
N PRO A 55 -11.06 -10.96 -14.08
CA PRO A 55 -10.26 -10.30 -13.07
C PRO A 55 -8.86 -10.89 -12.99
N ASN A 56 -7.86 -10.05 -12.78
CA ASN A 56 -6.51 -10.52 -12.51
C ASN A 56 -6.37 -10.91 -11.02
N MET A 57 -6.70 -12.17 -10.71
CA MET A 57 -6.68 -12.69 -9.34
C MET A 57 -5.32 -12.58 -8.65
N TRP A 58 -4.19 -12.59 -9.40
CA TRP A 58 -2.86 -12.37 -8.83
C TRP A 58 -2.74 -10.97 -8.21
N LYS A 59 -3.34 -9.97 -8.84
CA LYS A 59 -3.36 -8.62 -8.29
C LYS A 59 -4.28 -8.52 -7.09
N VAL A 60 -5.49 -9.09 -7.16
CA VAL A 60 -6.39 -9.13 -6.01
C VAL A 60 -5.69 -9.79 -4.82
N MET A 61 -5.02 -10.93 -5.03
CA MET A 61 -4.23 -11.60 -3.98
C MET A 61 -3.07 -10.74 -3.46
N TRP A 62 -2.40 -9.98 -4.33
CA TRP A 62 -1.35 -9.06 -3.92
C TRP A 62 -1.88 -7.96 -2.99
N TYR A 63 -3.01 -7.34 -3.33
CA TYR A 63 -3.64 -6.34 -2.45
C TYR A 63 -4.11 -6.94 -1.13
N VAL A 64 -4.68 -8.15 -1.15
CA VAL A 64 -5.06 -8.89 0.07
C VAL A 64 -3.83 -9.18 0.94
N LEU A 65 -2.72 -9.58 0.33
CA LEU A 65 -1.45 -9.78 1.05
C LEU A 65 -0.96 -8.46 1.68
N MET A 66 -1.02 -7.36 0.93
CA MET A 66 -0.64 -6.03 1.44
C MET A 66 -1.56 -5.60 2.59
N ALA A 67 -2.88 -5.81 2.48
CA ALA A 67 -3.83 -5.54 3.55
C ALA A 67 -3.51 -6.35 4.82
N ARG A 68 -3.08 -7.59 4.65
CA ARG A 68 -2.72 -8.47 5.77
C ARG A 68 -1.40 -8.11 6.42
N LEU A 69 -0.40 -7.69 5.65
CA LEU A 69 0.95 -7.36 6.15
C LEU A 69 1.06 -5.92 6.66
N LEU A 70 0.53 -4.96 5.89
CA LEU A 70 0.67 -3.53 6.16
C LEU A 70 -0.61 -2.90 6.73
N GLY A 71 -1.69 -3.65 6.73
CA GLY A 71 -2.97 -3.25 7.29
C GLY A 71 -3.95 -2.65 6.29
N PHE A 72 -5.19 -2.52 6.75
CA PHE A 72 -6.34 -2.05 5.96
C PHE A 72 -6.11 -0.67 5.32
N THR A 73 -5.64 0.30 6.10
CA THR A 73 -5.41 1.69 5.65
C THR A 73 -4.43 1.76 4.48
N PHE A 74 -3.36 0.95 4.51
CA PHE A 74 -2.39 0.89 3.41
C PHE A 74 -3.01 0.35 2.12
N ALA A 75 -3.81 -0.72 2.22
CA ALA A 75 -4.49 -1.29 1.07
C ALA A 75 -5.49 -0.30 0.45
N VAL A 76 -6.25 0.43 1.27
CA VAL A 76 -7.18 1.48 0.83
C VAL A 76 -6.43 2.60 0.10
N LYS A 77 -5.30 3.08 0.64
CA LYS A 77 -4.47 4.11 -0.03
C LYS A 77 -3.89 3.63 -1.37
N LEU A 78 -3.55 2.36 -1.45
CA LEU A 78 -3.08 1.78 -2.71
C LEU A 78 -4.21 1.66 -3.75
N MET A 79 -5.44 1.42 -3.30
CA MET A 79 -6.64 1.39 -4.17
C MET A 79 -6.98 2.80 -4.67
N GLU A 80 -6.99 3.79 -3.79
CA GLU A 80 -7.29 5.19 -4.14
C GLU A 80 -6.36 5.72 -5.24
N ARG A 81 -5.06 5.44 -5.17
CA ARG A 81 -4.12 5.78 -6.25
C ARG A 81 -4.47 5.16 -7.60
N GLY A 82 -5.11 3.99 -7.59
CA GLY A 82 -5.58 3.34 -8.81
C GLY A 82 -6.75 4.07 -9.46
N GLU A 83 -7.59 4.70 -8.66
CA GLU A 83 -8.80 5.43 -9.10
C GLU A 83 -8.47 6.82 -9.65
N GLU A 84 -7.45 7.53 -9.10
CA GLU A 84 -6.95 8.79 -9.68
C GLU A 84 -6.58 8.62 -11.16
N GLY A 85 -5.87 7.54 -11.51
CA GLY A 85 -5.49 7.26 -12.90
C GLY A 85 -6.69 6.93 -13.82
N ALA A 86 -7.78 6.38 -13.26
CA ALA A 86 -8.98 6.06 -14.03
C ALA A 86 -9.76 7.31 -14.45
N GLN A 87 -9.82 8.32 -13.60
CA GLN A 87 -10.56 9.56 -13.86
C GLN A 87 -10.03 10.30 -15.09
N GLU A 88 -8.71 10.30 -15.33
CA GLU A 88 -8.10 10.90 -16.51
C GLU A 88 -8.50 10.16 -17.80
N GLU A 89 -8.54 8.82 -17.77
CA GLU A 89 -8.96 8.00 -18.90
C GLU A 89 -10.45 8.19 -19.22
N TYR A 90 -11.31 8.27 -18.21
CA TYR A 90 -12.75 8.53 -18.40
C TYR A 90 -13.03 9.90 -18.99
N ALA A 91 -12.19 10.91 -18.69
CA ALA A 91 -12.34 12.24 -19.28
C ALA A 91 -12.19 12.24 -20.81
N LEU A 92 -11.41 11.31 -21.36
CA LEU A 92 -11.23 11.16 -22.81
C LEU A 92 -12.43 10.46 -23.49
N LEU A 93 -13.25 9.73 -22.73
CA LEU A 93 -14.38 8.94 -23.24
C LEU A 93 -15.74 9.65 -23.14
N LEU A 94 -15.75 10.88 -22.59
CA LEU A 94 -16.99 11.65 -22.34
C LEU A 94 -17.83 11.89 -23.62
N GLU A 95 -17.19 11.96 -24.78
CA GLU A 95 -17.86 12.21 -26.06
C GLU A 95 -18.41 10.92 -26.72
N GLU A 96 -17.92 9.75 -26.29
CA GLU A 96 -18.23 8.47 -26.96
C GLU A 96 -19.26 7.62 -26.20
N VAL A 97 -19.41 7.83 -24.87
CA VAL A 97 -20.24 7.00 -23.99
C VAL A 97 -21.12 7.90 -23.12
N GLU A 98 -22.42 7.79 -23.28
CA GLU A 98 -23.41 8.61 -22.57
C GLU A 98 -23.31 8.47 -21.04
N GLU A 99 -23.06 7.25 -20.55
CA GLU A 99 -22.96 6.96 -19.11
C GLU A 99 -21.61 7.38 -18.49
N SER A 100 -20.61 7.76 -19.29
CA SER A 100 -19.24 8.05 -18.78
C SER A 100 -19.19 9.23 -17.82
N ALA A 101 -20.06 10.23 -18.00
CA ALA A 101 -20.18 11.37 -17.11
C ALA A 101 -20.68 10.96 -15.71
N ALA A 102 -21.66 10.06 -15.65
CA ALA A 102 -22.20 9.54 -14.40
C ALA A 102 -21.18 8.65 -13.69
N ILE A 103 -20.49 7.76 -14.44
CA ILE A 103 -19.42 6.92 -13.90
C ILE A 103 -18.31 7.78 -13.30
N ARG A 104 -17.86 8.81 -14.02
CA ARG A 104 -16.82 9.72 -13.52
C ARG A 104 -17.23 10.41 -12.23
N GLN A 105 -18.49 10.85 -12.12
CA GLN A 105 -18.99 11.46 -10.88
C GLN A 105 -18.98 10.46 -9.73
N GLN A 106 -19.38 9.22 -9.97
CA GLN A 106 -19.32 8.16 -8.96
C GLN A 106 -17.89 7.81 -8.56
N GLU A 107 -16.92 7.80 -9.49
CA GLU A 107 -15.50 7.59 -9.17
C GLU A 107 -14.96 8.68 -8.23
N VAL A 108 -15.36 9.94 -8.40
CA VAL A 108 -15.02 11.02 -7.45
C VAL A 108 -15.60 10.75 -6.07
N GLU A 109 -16.84 10.25 -6.00
CA GLU A 109 -17.47 9.87 -4.73
C GLU A 109 -16.79 8.65 -4.08
N HIS A 110 -16.36 7.67 -4.91
CA HIS A 110 -15.59 6.52 -4.46
C HIS A 110 -14.26 6.94 -3.85
N GLU A 111 -13.51 7.80 -4.53
CA GLU A 111 -12.26 8.36 -4.03
C GLU A 111 -12.45 9.05 -2.67
N GLN A 112 -13.44 9.93 -2.56
CA GLN A 112 -13.75 10.62 -1.30
C GLN A 112 -14.14 9.64 -0.20
N ALA A 113 -14.92 8.60 -0.52
CA ALA A 113 -15.29 7.58 0.43
C ALA A 113 -14.07 6.76 0.90
N LEU A 114 -13.16 6.41 0.00
CA LEU A 114 -11.90 5.73 0.33
C LEU A 114 -11.00 6.63 1.20
N LEU A 115 -10.85 7.90 0.83
CA LEU A 115 -10.09 8.88 1.62
C LEU A 115 -10.63 9.03 3.04
N SER A 116 -11.95 9.01 3.21
CA SER A 116 -12.59 9.10 4.55
C SER A 116 -12.30 7.88 5.45
N MET A 117 -11.90 6.75 4.88
CA MET A 117 -11.54 5.55 5.62
C MET A 117 -10.06 5.52 6.04
N LEU A 118 -9.25 6.46 5.53
CA LEU A 118 -7.82 6.48 5.81
C LEU A 118 -7.57 6.88 7.26
N ASP A 119 -6.74 6.08 7.91
CA ASP A 119 -6.15 6.41 9.19
C ASP A 119 -4.75 6.98 8.92
N GLU A 120 -4.66 8.31 8.84
CA GLU A 120 -3.41 9.02 8.52
C GLU A 120 -2.29 8.70 9.52
N GLU A 121 -2.64 8.49 10.78
CA GLU A 121 -1.66 8.10 11.81
C GLU A 121 -0.97 6.79 11.42
N ARG A 122 -1.73 5.81 10.92
CA ARG A 122 -1.15 4.52 10.51
C ARG A 122 -0.32 4.62 9.24
N LEU A 123 -0.69 5.51 8.30
CA LEU A 123 0.10 5.74 7.09
C LEU A 123 1.48 6.30 7.39
N GLN A 124 1.60 7.17 8.39
CA GLN A 124 2.89 7.69 8.84
C GLN A 124 3.80 6.56 9.33
N TYR A 125 3.29 5.60 10.11
CA TYR A 125 4.10 4.45 10.54
C TYR A 125 4.56 3.59 9.36
N VAL A 126 3.70 3.36 8.38
CA VAL A 126 4.09 2.59 7.18
C VAL A 126 5.19 3.32 6.40
N GLY A 127 5.10 4.65 6.28
CA GLY A 127 6.15 5.48 5.66
C GLY A 127 7.50 5.29 6.37
N SER A 128 7.53 5.44 7.70
CA SER A 128 8.73 5.27 8.52
C SER A 128 9.28 3.83 8.43
N MET A 129 8.41 2.82 8.41
CA MET A 129 8.84 1.42 8.24
C MET A 129 9.49 1.17 6.88
N VAL A 130 8.89 1.66 5.79
CA VAL A 130 9.42 1.50 4.42
C VAL A 130 10.76 2.21 4.29
N LEU A 131 10.88 3.42 4.85
CA LEU A 131 12.14 4.16 4.87
C LEU A 131 13.22 3.37 5.62
N GLY A 132 12.90 2.87 6.81
CA GLY A 132 13.84 2.06 7.61
C GLY A 132 14.26 0.77 6.92
N LEU A 133 13.32 0.06 6.25
CA LEU A 133 13.64 -1.14 5.45
C LEU A 133 14.58 -0.83 4.30
N ASN A 134 14.32 0.25 3.56
CA ASN A 134 15.16 0.63 2.43
C ASN A 134 16.57 1.02 2.86
N ASP A 135 16.68 1.78 3.94
CA ASP A 135 17.96 2.18 4.52
C ASP A 135 18.77 0.98 5.00
N ALA A 136 18.11 0.04 5.71
CA ALA A 136 18.71 -1.21 6.14
C ALA A 136 19.26 -2.05 4.98
N LEU A 137 18.50 -2.18 3.91
CA LEU A 137 18.92 -2.94 2.73
C LEU A 137 20.17 -2.32 2.07
N VAL A 138 20.20 -1.00 1.92
CA VAL A 138 21.33 -0.29 1.31
C VAL A 138 22.56 -0.38 2.19
N GLU A 139 22.44 -0.08 3.48
CA GLU A 139 23.53 -0.10 4.44
C GLU A 139 24.14 -1.50 4.61
N LEU A 140 23.29 -2.51 4.83
CA LEU A 140 23.77 -3.89 5.02
C LEU A 140 24.38 -4.46 3.74
N THR A 141 23.80 -4.19 2.58
CA THR A 141 24.38 -4.66 1.31
C THR A 141 25.76 -4.05 1.09
N GLY A 142 25.91 -2.75 1.31
CA GLY A 142 27.21 -2.07 1.20
C GLY A 142 28.24 -2.57 2.20
N SER A 143 27.85 -2.70 3.47
CA SER A 143 28.73 -3.16 4.55
C SER A 143 29.17 -4.61 4.34
N LEU A 144 28.23 -5.51 4.01
CA LEU A 144 28.54 -6.94 3.79
C LEU A 144 29.41 -7.13 2.55
N ALA A 145 29.18 -6.37 1.47
CA ALA A 145 30.07 -6.38 0.31
C ALA A 145 31.49 -5.94 0.68
N GLY A 146 31.63 -4.85 1.43
CA GLY A 146 32.94 -4.38 1.93
C GLY A 146 33.63 -5.41 2.82
N PHE A 147 32.91 -6.03 3.75
CA PHE A 147 33.45 -7.09 4.62
C PHE A 147 33.84 -8.34 3.83
N ALA A 148 33.09 -8.71 2.79
CA ALA A 148 33.39 -9.84 1.94
C ALA A 148 34.73 -9.67 1.22
N PHE A 149 35.04 -8.45 0.75
CA PHE A 149 36.35 -8.14 0.15
C PHE A 149 37.48 -8.12 1.18
N ALA A 150 37.24 -7.58 2.38
CA ALA A 150 38.31 -7.33 3.37
C ALA A 150 38.65 -8.55 4.22
N LEU A 151 37.65 -9.32 4.66
CA LEU A 151 37.84 -10.34 5.70
C LEU A 151 38.04 -11.76 5.17
N GLN A 152 37.54 -12.10 4.01
CA GLN A 152 37.62 -13.43 3.36
C GLN A 152 37.25 -14.61 4.28
N ASN A 153 36.49 -14.35 5.35
CA ASN A 153 36.04 -15.30 6.35
C ASN A 153 34.56 -15.12 6.64
N THR A 154 33.75 -16.08 6.19
CA THR A 154 32.29 -15.98 6.27
C THR A 154 31.76 -15.77 7.70
N ARG A 155 32.39 -16.38 8.70
CA ARG A 155 31.98 -16.22 10.10
C ARG A 155 32.25 -14.81 10.62
N LEU A 156 33.38 -14.22 10.28
CA LEU A 156 33.72 -12.85 10.65
C LEU A 156 32.83 -11.85 9.90
N ILE A 157 32.55 -12.11 8.62
CA ILE A 157 31.64 -11.28 7.81
C ILE A 157 30.24 -11.27 8.45
N ALA A 158 29.68 -12.44 8.76
CA ALA A 158 28.37 -12.58 9.38
C ALA A 158 28.31 -11.88 10.76
N LEU A 159 29.33 -12.06 11.60
CA LEU A 159 29.40 -11.42 12.92
C LEU A 159 29.48 -9.89 12.80
N SER A 160 30.33 -9.38 11.91
CA SER A 160 30.47 -7.94 11.66
C SER A 160 29.19 -7.33 11.11
N GLY A 161 28.53 -8.00 10.16
CA GLY A 161 27.24 -7.59 9.62
C GLY A 161 26.15 -7.55 10.69
N LEU A 162 26.10 -8.56 11.56
CA LEU A 162 25.14 -8.59 12.67
C LEU A 162 25.37 -7.45 13.67
N ILE A 163 26.63 -7.16 14.03
CA ILE A 163 26.97 -6.05 14.92
C ILE A 163 26.55 -4.71 14.31
N VAL A 164 26.87 -4.48 13.03
CA VAL A 164 26.47 -3.26 12.31
C VAL A 164 24.96 -3.16 12.26
N GLY A 165 24.26 -4.21 11.86
CA GLY A 165 22.80 -4.21 11.73
C GLY A 165 22.07 -3.96 13.05
N ILE A 166 22.51 -4.57 14.16
CA ILE A 166 21.93 -4.29 15.48
C ILE A 166 22.20 -2.84 15.90
N SER A 167 23.41 -2.34 15.71
CA SER A 167 23.75 -0.95 16.04
C SER A 167 22.95 0.05 15.23
N ALA A 168 22.79 -0.20 13.93
CA ALA A 168 21.99 0.62 13.03
C ALA A 168 20.49 0.57 13.41
N THR A 169 19.96 -0.58 13.82
CA THR A 169 18.59 -0.72 14.34
C THR A 169 18.33 0.25 15.51
N PHE A 170 19.22 0.28 16.49
CA PHE A 170 19.09 1.20 17.63
C PHE A 170 19.22 2.66 17.21
N SER A 171 20.14 2.97 16.29
CA SER A 171 20.32 4.32 15.76
C SER A 171 19.06 4.82 15.07
N MET A 172 18.51 4.01 14.15
CA MET A 172 17.29 4.34 13.41
C MET A 172 16.06 4.52 14.32
N ALA A 173 15.84 3.57 15.24
CA ALA A 173 14.75 3.67 16.20
C ALA A 173 14.87 4.93 17.09
N SER A 174 16.07 5.26 17.53
CA SER A 174 16.32 6.46 18.35
C SER A 174 16.10 7.75 17.54
N SER A 175 16.55 7.78 16.30
CA SER A 175 16.35 8.93 15.39
C SER A 175 14.87 9.16 15.11
N GLU A 176 14.10 8.10 14.81
CA GLU A 176 12.65 8.19 14.63
C GLU A 176 11.93 8.68 15.90
N PHE A 177 12.34 8.17 17.07
CA PHE A 177 11.78 8.65 18.34
C PHE A 177 12.01 10.15 18.56
N LEU A 178 13.24 10.62 18.31
CA LEU A 178 13.58 12.02 18.47
C LEU A 178 12.87 12.91 17.45
N ALA A 179 12.79 12.46 16.19
CA ALA A 179 12.08 13.17 15.14
C ALA A 179 10.60 13.31 15.48
N ALA A 180 9.91 12.21 15.79
CA ALA A 180 8.50 12.22 16.17
C ALA A 180 8.24 13.12 17.39
N ARG A 181 9.15 13.11 18.36
CA ARG A 181 9.02 13.96 19.53
C ARG A 181 9.26 15.44 19.25
N SER A 182 10.18 15.77 18.33
CA SER A 182 10.42 17.15 17.90
C SER A 182 9.25 17.73 17.11
N GLU A 183 8.49 16.90 16.43
CA GLU A 183 7.25 17.24 15.71
C GLU A 183 6.03 17.37 16.65
N GLY A 184 6.22 17.14 17.95
CA GLY A 184 5.14 17.22 18.96
C GLY A 184 4.20 16.00 18.94
N ARG A 185 4.57 14.91 18.28
CA ARG A 185 3.76 13.69 18.20
C ARG A 185 3.74 12.94 19.54
N THR A 186 2.56 12.51 19.93
CA THR A 186 2.35 11.76 21.20
C THR A 186 2.66 10.26 21.05
N ASP A 187 2.76 9.77 19.82
CA ASP A 187 2.92 8.39 19.42
C ASP A 187 4.39 7.99 19.12
N ALA A 188 5.35 8.83 19.49
CA ALA A 188 6.79 8.64 19.21
C ALA A 188 7.31 7.24 19.54
N LEU A 189 6.87 6.64 20.66
CA LEU A 189 7.24 5.27 21.03
C LEU A 189 6.70 4.22 20.07
N LYS A 190 5.48 4.40 19.55
CA LYS A 190 4.92 3.49 18.55
C LYS A 190 5.69 3.58 17.24
N SER A 191 5.92 4.80 16.74
CA SER A 191 6.65 5.05 15.50
C SER A 191 8.06 4.42 15.54
N CYS A 192 8.85 4.71 16.56
CA CYS A 192 10.20 4.15 16.68
C CYS A 192 10.21 2.63 16.84
N SER A 193 9.19 2.04 17.49
CA SER A 193 9.07 0.59 17.61
C SER A 193 8.80 -0.07 16.26
N TYR A 194 7.89 0.49 15.44
CA TYR A 194 7.63 -0.02 14.09
C TYR A 194 8.88 0.06 13.20
N THR A 195 9.57 1.21 13.21
CA THR A 195 10.81 1.40 12.45
C THR A 195 11.91 0.45 12.90
N GLY A 196 12.14 0.34 14.21
CA GLY A 196 13.15 -0.55 14.78
C GLY A 196 12.88 -2.02 14.50
N ILE A 197 11.62 -2.49 14.62
CA ILE A 197 11.25 -3.87 14.31
C ILE A 197 11.43 -4.15 12.81
N ALA A 198 11.01 -3.24 11.94
CA ALA A 198 11.15 -3.38 10.51
C ALA A 198 12.64 -3.47 10.11
N TYR A 199 13.48 -2.61 10.67
CA TYR A 199 14.92 -2.64 10.45
C TYR A 199 15.55 -3.95 10.94
N LEU A 200 15.23 -4.38 12.17
CA LEU A 200 15.76 -5.61 12.75
C LEU A 200 15.40 -6.86 11.96
N LEU A 201 14.16 -6.93 11.43
CA LEU A 201 13.72 -8.03 10.55
C LEU A 201 14.50 -8.09 9.24
N THR A 202 15.06 -6.97 8.78
CA THR A 202 15.90 -6.93 7.58
C THR A 202 17.32 -7.40 7.87
N VAL A 203 17.80 -7.24 9.12
CA VAL A 203 19.14 -7.63 9.58
C VAL A 203 19.28 -9.14 9.78
N ILE A 204 18.20 -9.84 10.12
CA ILE A 204 18.17 -11.28 10.44
C ILE A 204 17.87 -12.13 9.20
#